data_95fb97f2b229fa34ee3af6a892e3f6a3
#
_entry.id   95fb97f2b229fa34ee3af6a892e3f6a3
#
_cell.length_a   1.000
_cell.length_b   1.000
_cell.length_c   1.000
_cell.angle_alpha   90.00
_cell.angle_beta   90.00
_cell.angle_gamma   90.00
#
_symmetry.space_group_name_H-M   'P 1'
#
loop_
_entity.id
_entity.type
_entity.pdbx_description
1 polymer ?
#
loop_
_entity_poly.entity_id
_entity_poly.type
_entity_poly.pdbx_seq_one_letter_code
_entity_poly.pdbx_strand_id
1 'polypeptide(L)'
;MLQAPPRQRPTPERCFGWSARAWARPWRAFLREYWRLHGAAALPRALELGAGTQSSLAPLLLPLARAVECSAYDAGTLPAVRARNDALLPPAEAARITYTRQDLRQLTGQWDLIVLKSVLGGVHRVPGSSLAEVHASLAQLMQHLTPGGWLVSLDNGTSAIAPLLGHLGARRNGWRLLARGDLPPAQFYAGFGVLSSFSAATRLGALGRGVDHALYAADRLLSPLARRHAVHLHAWRGGAG
;
A
#
# COMPACT_ATOMS: atom_id res chain seq x y z
N MET A 1 30.03 -27.52 2.06
CA MET A 1 28.73 -26.82 2.30
C MET A 1 28.49 -25.85 1.16
N LEU A 2 27.51 -26.12 0.31
CA LEU A 2 27.07 -25.19 -0.74
C LEU A 2 26.42 -23.99 -0.05
N GLN A 3 27.02 -22.80 -0.17
CA GLN A 3 26.40 -21.56 0.30
C GLN A 3 25.11 -21.35 -0.51
N ALA A 4 23.99 -21.20 0.20
CA ALA A 4 22.74 -20.82 -0.44
C ALA A 4 22.94 -19.52 -1.24
N PRO A 5 22.41 -19.43 -2.47
CA PRO A 5 22.55 -18.21 -3.27
C PRO A 5 22.00 -17.01 -2.50
N PRO A 6 22.63 -15.82 -2.64
CA PRO A 6 22.19 -14.63 -1.92
C PRO A 6 20.71 -14.36 -2.24
N ARG A 7 19.88 -14.26 -1.19
CA ARG A 7 18.46 -13.96 -1.36
C ARG A 7 18.32 -12.60 -2.04
N GLN A 8 17.66 -12.58 -3.17
CA GLN A 8 17.37 -11.33 -3.87
C GLN A 8 16.49 -10.43 -3.00
N ARG A 9 16.74 -9.13 -3.04
CA ARG A 9 15.88 -8.15 -2.34
C ARG A 9 14.41 -8.35 -2.73
N PRO A 10 13.49 -8.23 -1.76
CA PRO A 10 12.07 -8.42 -2.03
C PRO A 10 11.58 -7.39 -3.06
N THR A 11 10.88 -7.88 -4.07
CA THR A 11 10.26 -7.00 -5.07
C THR A 11 8.86 -6.60 -4.61
N PRO A 12 8.34 -5.44 -5.04
CA PRO A 12 6.99 -5.02 -4.73
C PRO A 12 5.94 -6.10 -5.04
N GLU A 13 6.10 -6.84 -6.14
CA GLU A 13 5.19 -7.90 -6.55
C GLU A 13 5.10 -9.05 -5.55
N ARG A 14 6.15 -9.30 -4.78
CA ARG A 14 6.14 -10.32 -3.72
C ARG A 14 5.51 -9.83 -2.43
N CYS A 15 5.49 -8.54 -2.20
CA CYS A 15 5.01 -7.91 -0.96
C CYS A 15 3.54 -7.51 -1.02
N PHE A 16 3.05 -7.03 -2.15
CA PHE A 16 1.68 -6.49 -2.27
C PHE A 16 0.55 -7.52 -2.26
N GLY A 17 0.84 -8.80 -2.47
CA GLY A 17 -0.19 -9.83 -2.53
C GLY A 17 -1.08 -9.72 -3.77
N TRP A 18 -2.40 -9.67 -3.61
CA TRP A 18 -3.35 -9.61 -4.72
C TRP A 18 -3.13 -8.36 -5.59
N SER A 19 -3.20 -8.56 -6.92
CA SER A 19 -2.97 -7.50 -7.91
C SER A 19 -1.63 -6.77 -7.75
N ALA A 20 -0.61 -7.49 -7.28
CA ALA A 20 0.69 -6.94 -6.92
C ALA A 20 1.32 -6.05 -8.00
N ARG A 21 1.16 -6.40 -9.28
CA ARG A 21 1.65 -5.59 -10.42
C ARG A 21 1.02 -4.20 -10.48
N ALA A 22 -0.30 -4.12 -10.22
CA ALA A 22 -1.01 -2.84 -10.22
C ALA A 22 -0.52 -1.96 -9.06
N TRP A 23 -0.38 -2.52 -7.86
CA TRP A 23 0.13 -1.82 -6.68
C TRP A 23 1.60 -1.40 -6.82
N ALA A 24 2.41 -2.22 -7.45
CA ALA A 24 3.83 -1.94 -7.64
C ALA A 24 4.09 -0.68 -8.50
N ARG A 25 3.16 -0.31 -9.37
CA ARG A 25 3.30 0.86 -10.25
C ARG A 25 3.31 2.19 -9.49
N PRO A 26 2.23 2.56 -8.76
CA PRO A 26 2.23 3.80 -7.97
C PRO A 26 3.30 3.79 -6.89
N TRP A 27 3.61 2.63 -6.29
CA TRP A 27 4.70 2.51 -5.33
C TRP A 27 6.06 2.87 -5.94
N ARG A 28 6.41 2.32 -7.11
CA ARG A 28 7.67 2.67 -7.80
C ARG A 28 7.72 4.12 -8.25
N ALA A 29 6.57 4.70 -8.61
CA ALA A 29 6.50 6.12 -8.94
C ALA A 29 6.80 6.98 -7.71
N PHE A 30 6.20 6.64 -6.55
CA PHE A 30 6.50 7.28 -5.28
C PHE A 30 7.99 7.14 -4.90
N LEU A 31 8.57 5.95 -5.00
CA LEU A 31 9.97 5.74 -4.69
C LEU A 31 10.91 6.61 -5.54
N ARG A 32 10.65 6.75 -6.83
CA ARG A 32 11.46 7.64 -7.70
C ARG A 32 11.39 9.09 -7.24
N GLU A 33 10.19 9.57 -6.89
CA GLU A 33 10.02 10.93 -6.39
C GLU A 33 10.65 11.11 -5.00
N TYR A 34 10.48 10.14 -4.11
CA TYR A 34 11.09 10.13 -2.80
C TYR A 34 12.62 10.23 -2.88
N TRP A 35 13.26 9.38 -3.71
CA TRP A 35 14.72 9.41 -3.90
C TRP A 35 15.21 10.68 -4.57
N ARG A 36 14.41 11.25 -5.47
CA ARG A 36 14.73 12.54 -6.10
C ARG A 36 14.77 13.68 -5.08
N LEU A 37 13.89 13.64 -4.08
CA LEU A 37 13.79 14.69 -3.05
C LEU A 37 14.78 14.51 -1.89
N HIS A 38 15.07 13.28 -1.51
CA HIS A 38 15.81 12.97 -0.28
C HIS A 38 17.15 12.27 -0.51
N GLY A 39 17.46 11.88 -1.75
CA GLY A 39 18.65 11.09 -2.03
C GLY A 39 18.61 9.73 -1.34
N ALA A 40 19.78 9.15 -1.06
CA ALA A 40 19.92 7.81 -0.49
C ALA A 40 19.91 7.79 1.06
N ALA A 41 19.62 8.89 1.72
CA ALA A 41 19.60 8.95 3.18
C ALA A 41 18.47 8.10 3.75
N ALA A 42 18.81 7.14 4.62
CA ALA A 42 17.83 6.31 5.28
C ALA A 42 17.16 7.08 6.44
N LEU A 43 15.84 7.03 6.49
CA LEU A 43 15.04 7.54 7.60
C LEU A 43 15.34 6.79 8.89
N PRO A 44 15.24 7.39 10.07
CA PRO A 44 15.34 6.69 11.33
C PRO A 44 14.30 5.58 11.48
N ARG A 45 13.02 5.88 11.32
CA ARG A 45 11.90 4.97 11.62
C ARG A 45 10.79 5.01 10.58
N ALA A 46 10.30 3.83 10.18
CA ALA A 46 9.10 3.71 9.36
C ALA A 46 8.07 2.78 10.02
N LEU A 47 6.80 3.06 9.79
CA LEU A 47 5.66 2.24 10.20
C LEU A 47 4.92 1.73 8.97
N GLU A 48 4.71 0.41 8.90
CA GLU A 48 3.60 -0.17 8.13
C GLU A 48 2.40 -0.30 9.05
N LEU A 49 1.32 0.41 8.75
CA LEU A 49 0.07 0.33 9.50
C LEU A 49 -0.94 -0.58 8.78
N GLY A 50 -1.36 -1.65 9.46
CA GLY A 50 -2.37 -2.57 8.96
C GLY A 50 -1.84 -3.64 8.01
N ALA A 51 -0.68 -4.22 8.31
CA ALA A 51 -0.20 -5.41 7.64
C ALA A 51 -1.19 -6.56 7.72
N GLY A 52 -1.29 -7.33 6.66
CA GLY A 52 -2.17 -8.50 6.58
C GLY A 52 -1.43 -9.75 6.13
N THR A 53 -2.03 -10.91 6.38
CA THR A 53 -1.45 -12.21 6.00
C THR A 53 -1.18 -12.34 4.49
N GLN A 54 -1.92 -11.62 3.65
CA GLN A 54 -1.78 -11.64 2.20
C GLN A 54 -0.80 -10.60 1.65
N SER A 55 -0.52 -9.55 2.42
CA SER A 55 0.42 -8.50 2.01
C SER A 55 1.08 -7.86 3.22
N SER A 56 2.39 -7.58 3.10
CA SER A 56 3.14 -6.74 4.02
C SER A 56 4.13 -5.89 3.24
N LEU A 57 4.19 -4.62 3.58
CA LEU A 57 5.08 -3.65 2.96
C LEU A 57 6.39 -3.48 3.74
N ALA A 58 6.46 -3.97 4.97
CA ALA A 58 7.64 -3.82 5.82
C ALA A 58 8.95 -4.19 5.10
N PRO A 59 9.04 -5.27 4.30
CA PRO A 59 10.24 -5.57 3.52
C PRO A 59 10.60 -4.48 2.51
N LEU A 60 9.62 -3.74 1.98
CA LEU A 60 9.83 -2.66 1.02
C LEU A 60 10.27 -1.35 1.69
N LEU A 61 10.08 -1.22 3.00
CA LEU A 61 10.47 -0.06 3.78
C LEU A 61 11.94 -0.12 4.26
N LEU A 62 12.53 -1.30 4.32
CA LEU A 62 13.92 -1.50 4.78
C LEU A 62 14.98 -0.71 3.99
N PRO A 63 14.85 -0.51 2.67
CA PRO A 63 15.74 0.39 1.93
C PRO A 63 15.56 1.87 2.28
N LEU A 64 14.41 2.25 2.83
CA LEU A 64 14.03 3.64 3.14
C LEU A 64 14.31 4.01 4.59
N ALA A 65 14.28 3.04 5.52
CA ALA A 65 14.39 3.30 6.95
C ALA A 65 15.34 2.35 7.65
N ARG A 66 15.99 2.83 8.73
CA ARG A 66 16.91 2.03 9.56
C ARG A 66 16.17 1.00 10.40
N ALA A 67 14.99 1.37 10.92
CA ALA A 67 14.11 0.50 11.69
C ALA A 67 12.69 0.56 11.10
N VAL A 68 12.03 -0.59 11.00
CA VAL A 68 10.67 -0.71 10.48
C VAL A 68 9.79 -1.34 11.55
N GLU A 69 8.68 -0.70 11.84
CA GLU A 69 7.60 -1.26 12.64
C GLU A 69 6.52 -1.78 11.69
N CYS A 70 6.23 -3.07 11.76
CA CYS A 70 5.17 -3.72 11.01
C CYS A 70 3.99 -3.98 11.94
N SER A 71 2.88 -3.31 11.72
CA SER A 71 1.76 -3.42 12.64
C SER A 71 0.51 -3.99 12.02
N ALA A 72 -0.28 -4.69 12.84
CA ALA A 72 -1.61 -5.16 12.51
C ALA A 72 -2.61 -4.77 13.60
N TYR A 73 -3.88 -4.60 13.22
CA TYR A 73 -4.97 -4.37 14.18
C TYR A 73 -5.21 -5.61 15.06
N ASP A 74 -5.25 -6.78 14.43
CA ASP A 74 -5.38 -8.07 15.12
C ASP A 74 -3.99 -8.67 15.37
N ALA A 75 -3.61 -8.73 16.65
CA ALA A 75 -2.35 -9.33 17.09
C ALA A 75 -2.20 -10.78 16.65
N GLY A 76 -3.30 -11.53 16.52
CA GLY A 76 -3.29 -12.92 16.09
C GLY A 76 -2.79 -13.13 14.67
N THR A 77 -2.79 -12.08 13.83
CA THR A 77 -2.25 -12.15 12.47
C THR A 77 -0.73 -11.95 12.40
N LEU A 78 -0.12 -11.34 13.41
CA LEU A 78 1.31 -10.97 13.40
C LEU A 78 2.27 -12.15 13.21
N PRO A 79 2.06 -13.34 13.81
CA PRO A 79 2.94 -14.49 13.57
C PRO A 79 3.00 -14.90 12.10
N ALA A 80 1.86 -14.90 11.39
CA ALA A 80 1.80 -15.25 9.98
C ALA A 80 2.44 -14.15 9.10
N VAL A 81 2.24 -12.88 9.43
CA VAL A 81 2.91 -11.74 8.76
C VAL A 81 4.42 -11.83 8.93
N ARG A 82 4.88 -12.11 10.15
CA ARG A 82 6.31 -12.30 10.45
C ARG A 82 6.90 -13.45 9.65
N ALA A 83 6.30 -14.63 9.69
CA ALA A 83 6.77 -15.79 8.95
C ALA A 83 6.88 -15.50 7.44
N ARG A 84 5.92 -14.76 6.89
CA ARG A 84 5.96 -14.31 5.49
C ARG A 84 7.15 -13.38 5.22
N ASN A 85 7.37 -12.38 6.06
CA ASN A 85 8.47 -11.44 5.89
C ASN A 85 9.84 -12.13 6.05
N ASP A 86 9.97 -13.01 7.03
CA ASP A 86 11.20 -13.80 7.28
C ASP A 86 11.52 -14.72 6.08
N ALA A 87 10.49 -15.24 5.38
CA ALA A 87 10.70 -16.00 4.16
C ALA A 87 11.20 -15.16 2.96
N LEU A 88 10.97 -13.85 3.00
CA LEU A 88 11.37 -12.92 1.94
C LEU A 88 12.76 -12.28 2.17
N LEU A 89 13.24 -12.26 3.41
CA LEU A 89 14.37 -11.45 3.84
C LEU A 89 15.54 -12.30 4.35
N PRO A 90 16.79 -11.83 4.19
CA PRO A 90 17.90 -12.31 4.97
C PRO A 90 17.67 -12.07 6.48
N PRO A 91 18.19 -12.93 7.38
CA PRO A 91 17.98 -12.79 8.83
C PRO A 91 18.37 -11.40 9.39
N ALA A 92 19.49 -10.83 8.93
CA ALA A 92 19.95 -9.51 9.36
C ALA A 92 18.98 -8.38 8.96
N GLU A 93 18.30 -8.48 7.82
CA GLU A 93 17.28 -7.52 7.40
C GLU A 93 15.96 -7.75 8.16
N ALA A 94 15.57 -9.02 8.34
CA ALA A 94 14.37 -9.38 9.11
C ALA A 94 14.45 -8.88 10.56
N ALA A 95 15.64 -8.91 11.18
CA ALA A 95 15.87 -8.39 12.53
C ALA A 95 15.64 -6.87 12.69
N ARG A 96 15.57 -6.12 11.59
CA ARG A 96 15.25 -4.68 11.60
C ARG A 96 13.75 -4.40 11.61
N ILE A 97 12.91 -5.44 11.53
CA ILE A 97 11.45 -5.32 11.58
C ILE A 97 10.96 -5.73 12.97
N THR A 98 10.30 -4.82 13.66
CA THR A 98 9.54 -5.13 14.88
C THR A 98 8.07 -5.33 14.53
N TYR A 99 7.38 -6.20 15.28
CA TYR A 99 5.97 -6.52 15.02
C TYR A 99 5.13 -6.10 16.22
N THR A 100 4.14 -5.23 15.97
CA THR A 100 3.32 -4.63 17.04
C THR A 100 1.84 -4.68 16.68
N ARG A 101 0.99 -4.62 17.72
CA ARG A 101 -0.42 -4.31 17.53
C ARG A 101 -0.59 -2.79 17.55
N GLN A 102 -1.19 -2.23 16.52
CA GLN A 102 -1.57 -0.82 16.46
C GLN A 102 -3.02 -0.68 15.98
N ASP A 103 -3.75 0.20 16.62
CA ASP A 103 -5.07 0.66 16.16
C ASP A 103 -4.90 2.05 15.54
N LEU A 104 -5.35 2.23 14.30
CA LEU A 104 -5.33 3.52 13.61
C LEU A 104 -5.98 4.64 14.43
N ARG A 105 -7.00 4.31 15.24
CA ARG A 105 -7.73 5.26 16.08
C ARG A 105 -7.01 5.63 17.38
N GLN A 106 -6.02 4.84 17.77
CA GLN A 106 -5.28 4.97 19.04
C GLN A 106 -3.78 4.78 18.81
N LEU A 107 -3.28 5.31 17.69
CA LEU A 107 -1.88 5.21 17.33
C LEU A 107 -1.00 5.91 18.37
N THR A 108 0.10 5.27 18.74
CA THR A 108 1.08 5.83 19.71
C THR A 108 2.47 5.78 19.12
N GLY A 109 3.22 6.87 19.27
CA GLY A 109 4.58 7.00 18.73
C GLY A 109 4.66 8.04 17.61
N GLN A 110 5.88 8.20 17.09
CA GLN A 110 6.18 9.07 15.95
C GLN A 110 7.11 8.36 14.97
N TRP A 111 6.93 8.64 13.67
CA TRP A 111 7.67 8.02 12.59
C TRP A 111 8.03 9.05 11.51
N ASP A 112 9.12 8.78 10.80
CA ASP A 112 9.52 9.59 9.65
C ASP A 112 8.76 9.18 8.38
N LEU A 113 8.21 7.96 8.38
CA LEU A 113 7.39 7.44 7.29
C LEU A 113 6.30 6.52 7.86
N ILE A 114 5.05 6.83 7.58
CA ILE A 114 3.91 5.94 7.83
C ILE A 114 3.36 5.49 6.48
N VAL A 115 3.25 4.18 6.28
CA VAL A 115 2.69 3.61 5.06
C VAL A 115 1.52 2.70 5.40
N LEU A 116 0.42 2.86 4.68
CA LEU A 116 -0.76 2.02 4.80
C LEU A 116 -1.23 1.56 3.41
N LYS A 117 -1.74 0.33 3.35
CA LYS A 117 -2.29 -0.24 2.12
C LYS A 117 -3.67 -0.81 2.36
N SER A 118 -4.65 -0.25 1.68
CA SER A 118 -6.06 -0.66 1.78
C SER A 118 -6.63 -0.55 3.21
N VAL A 119 -6.02 0.26 4.07
CA VAL A 119 -6.46 0.42 5.47
C VAL A 119 -7.62 1.39 5.55
N LEU A 120 -7.52 2.56 4.91
CA LEU A 120 -8.57 3.58 4.99
C LEU A 120 -9.91 3.03 4.50
N GLY A 121 -9.94 2.43 3.32
CA GLY A 121 -11.16 1.81 2.78
C GLY A 121 -11.66 0.60 3.59
N GLY A 122 -10.77 -0.11 4.27
CA GLY A 122 -11.09 -1.26 5.11
C GLY A 122 -11.65 -0.89 6.47
N VAL A 123 -11.15 0.18 7.09
CA VAL A 123 -11.62 0.71 8.38
C VAL A 123 -12.90 1.51 8.21
N HIS A 124 -12.96 2.35 7.18
CA HIS A 124 -14.10 3.21 6.88
C HIS A 124 -15.03 2.58 5.85
N ARG A 125 -15.71 1.52 6.24
CA ARG A 125 -16.61 0.74 5.36
C ARG A 125 -17.89 1.48 5.01
N VAL A 126 -18.52 1.07 3.90
CA VAL A 126 -19.84 1.57 3.46
C VAL A 126 -20.85 0.43 3.50
N PRO A 127 -22.05 0.62 4.07
CA PRO A 127 -22.49 1.77 4.86
C PRO A 127 -21.85 1.76 6.25
N GLY A 128 -21.77 2.87 6.93
CA GLY A 128 -21.36 2.94 8.36
C GLY A 128 -20.28 3.97 8.64
N SER A 129 -19.62 4.53 7.64
CA SER A 129 -18.67 5.63 7.83
C SER A 129 -18.80 6.69 6.74
N SER A 130 -18.34 7.90 7.04
CA SER A 130 -18.33 9.07 6.16
C SER A 130 -16.94 9.36 5.59
N LEU A 131 -16.83 10.23 4.59
CA LEU A 131 -15.55 10.75 4.13
C LEU A 131 -14.90 11.66 5.19
N ALA A 132 -15.70 12.34 6.01
CA ALA A 132 -15.20 13.16 7.10
C ALA A 132 -14.40 12.32 8.12
N GLU A 133 -14.84 11.08 8.41
CA GLU A 133 -14.09 10.18 9.28
C GLU A 133 -12.79 9.68 8.64
N VAL A 134 -12.76 9.49 7.31
CA VAL A 134 -11.52 9.19 6.57
C VAL A 134 -10.54 10.36 6.71
N HIS A 135 -11.01 11.60 6.53
CA HIS A 135 -10.19 12.80 6.67
C HIS A 135 -9.70 12.98 8.10
N ALA A 136 -10.54 12.74 9.11
CA ALA A 136 -10.14 12.79 10.51
C ALA A 136 -9.04 11.77 10.82
N SER A 137 -9.16 10.55 10.30
CA SER A 137 -8.11 9.53 10.44
C SER A 137 -6.80 9.95 9.78
N LEU A 138 -6.85 10.55 8.59
CA LEU A 138 -5.64 11.08 7.94
C LEU A 138 -5.00 12.21 8.76
N ALA A 139 -5.81 13.14 9.25
CA ALA A 139 -5.33 14.25 10.10
C ALA A 139 -4.67 13.71 11.39
N GLN A 140 -5.26 12.69 12.00
CA GLN A 140 -4.67 12.02 13.16
C GLN A 140 -3.33 11.37 12.81
N LEU A 141 -3.26 10.61 11.71
CA LEU A 141 -2.01 9.98 11.27
C LEU A 141 -0.90 10.99 11.01
N MET A 142 -1.24 12.16 10.45
CA MET A 142 -0.27 13.25 10.22
C MET A 142 0.35 13.78 11.51
N GLN A 143 -0.37 13.74 12.65
CA GLN A 143 0.16 14.15 13.95
C GLN A 143 1.22 13.20 14.50
N HIS A 144 1.28 11.98 13.99
CA HIS A 144 2.27 10.96 14.35
C HIS A 144 3.51 10.97 13.44
N LEU A 145 3.61 11.93 12.53
CA LEU A 145 4.82 12.14 11.74
C LEU A 145 5.81 13.03 12.48
N THR A 146 7.08 12.71 12.37
CA THR A 146 8.14 13.65 12.70
C THR A 146 8.10 14.86 11.73
N PRO A 147 8.66 16.03 12.08
CA PRO A 147 8.73 17.17 11.17
C PRO A 147 9.36 16.78 9.82
N GLY A 148 8.64 17.05 8.73
CA GLY A 148 9.05 16.69 7.37
C GLY A 148 8.89 15.21 7.00
N GLY A 149 8.34 14.39 7.89
CA GLY A 149 8.01 12.98 7.64
C GLY A 149 6.93 12.81 6.57
N TRP A 150 6.69 11.56 6.14
CA TRP A 150 5.76 11.23 5.08
C TRP A 150 4.66 10.28 5.53
N LEU A 151 3.42 10.58 5.16
CA LEU A 151 2.30 9.65 5.20
C LEU A 151 1.99 9.18 3.78
N VAL A 152 2.01 7.87 3.56
CA VAL A 152 1.74 7.25 2.25
C VAL A 152 0.56 6.30 2.36
N SER A 153 -0.51 6.58 1.65
CA SER A 153 -1.68 5.70 1.57
C SER A 153 -1.80 5.10 0.17
N LEU A 154 -1.88 3.77 0.12
CA LEU A 154 -2.20 3.01 -1.08
C LEU A 154 -3.62 2.46 -0.93
N ASP A 155 -4.55 2.94 -1.75
CA ASP A 155 -5.96 2.61 -1.61
C ASP A 155 -6.58 2.04 -2.88
N ASN A 156 -7.64 1.26 -2.68
CA ASN A 156 -8.48 0.79 -3.76
C ASN A 156 -9.38 1.92 -4.23
N GLY A 157 -9.35 2.15 -5.53
CA GLY A 157 -10.22 3.11 -6.20
C GLY A 157 -11.24 2.43 -7.10
N THR A 158 -12.01 3.24 -7.80
CA THR A 158 -12.98 2.78 -8.79
C THR A 158 -12.38 2.93 -10.19
N SER A 159 -12.12 1.83 -10.89
CA SER A 159 -11.68 1.88 -12.29
C SER A 159 -12.74 2.51 -13.19
N ALA A 160 -12.31 3.03 -14.35
CA ALA A 160 -13.23 3.67 -15.30
C ALA A 160 -14.33 2.71 -15.83
N ILE A 161 -14.02 1.41 -15.90
CA ILE A 161 -14.98 0.39 -16.38
C ILE A 161 -15.79 -0.27 -15.26
N ALA A 162 -15.47 -0.01 -13.99
CA ALA A 162 -16.22 -0.60 -12.88
C ALA A 162 -17.75 -0.36 -12.94
N PRO A 163 -18.23 0.81 -13.36
CA PRO A 163 -19.67 1.04 -13.56
C PRO A 163 -20.27 0.15 -14.66
N LEU A 164 -19.51 -0.19 -15.69
CA LEU A 164 -19.96 -1.02 -16.82
C LEU A 164 -20.01 -2.51 -16.46
N LEU A 165 -19.15 -2.95 -15.56
CA LEU A 165 -19.04 -4.36 -15.17
C LEU A 165 -20.01 -4.76 -14.04
N GLY A 166 -20.85 -3.81 -13.62
CA GLY A 166 -21.74 -4.03 -12.48
C GLY A 166 -20.93 -4.40 -11.23
N HIS A 167 -21.53 -4.45 -10.08
CA HIS A 167 -20.94 -4.57 -8.74
C HIS A 167 -19.99 -5.75 -8.49
N LEU A 168 -19.11 -6.10 -9.42
CA LEU A 168 -18.14 -7.18 -9.31
C LEU A 168 -17.04 -6.82 -8.29
N GLY A 169 -17.18 -7.32 -7.11
CA GLY A 169 -16.09 -7.51 -6.15
C GLY A 169 -16.08 -6.63 -4.92
N ALA A 170 -15.72 -5.37 -5.01
CA ALA A 170 -15.39 -4.55 -3.82
C ALA A 170 -16.61 -4.19 -2.95
N ARG A 171 -17.81 -4.00 -3.53
CA ARG A 171 -19.02 -3.76 -2.75
C ARG A 171 -19.49 -4.95 -1.91
N ARG A 172 -19.13 -6.17 -2.26
CA ARG A 172 -19.50 -7.36 -1.48
C ARG A 172 -18.97 -7.35 -0.05
N ASN A 173 -17.84 -6.70 0.19
CA ASN A 173 -17.17 -6.70 1.50
C ASN A 173 -17.37 -5.39 2.29
N GLY A 174 -18.17 -4.45 1.78
CA GLY A 174 -18.38 -3.15 2.43
C GLY A 174 -17.16 -2.23 2.43
N TRP A 175 -16.11 -2.55 1.70
CA TRP A 175 -14.93 -1.69 1.60
C TRP A 175 -15.27 -0.39 0.87
N ARG A 176 -14.78 0.73 1.41
CA ARG A 176 -14.87 2.02 0.73
C ARG A 176 -13.83 2.06 -0.39
N LEU A 177 -14.30 2.29 -1.61
CA LEU A 177 -13.44 2.65 -2.73
C LEU A 177 -13.26 4.16 -2.72
N LEU A 178 -12.02 4.61 -2.63
CA LEU A 178 -11.67 6.03 -2.56
C LEU A 178 -11.37 6.54 -3.97
N ALA A 179 -12.03 7.60 -4.39
CA ALA A 179 -11.64 8.32 -5.59
C ALA A 179 -10.50 9.30 -5.28
N ARG A 180 -9.80 9.77 -6.30
CA ARG A 180 -8.71 10.75 -6.13
C ARG A 180 -9.15 12.00 -5.37
N GLY A 181 -10.38 12.49 -5.62
CA GLY A 181 -10.93 13.68 -5.00
C GLY A 181 -11.55 13.44 -3.62
N ASP A 182 -11.65 12.19 -3.16
CA ASP A 182 -12.17 11.85 -1.83
C ASP A 182 -11.16 12.10 -0.71
N LEU A 183 -9.88 12.25 -1.07
CA LEU A 183 -8.80 12.49 -0.13
C LEU A 183 -8.28 13.94 -0.26
N PRO A 184 -7.73 14.51 0.81
CA PRO A 184 -7.14 15.85 0.77
C PRO A 184 -6.04 15.94 -0.31
N PRO A 185 -5.77 17.14 -0.86
CA PRO A 185 -4.67 17.34 -1.79
C PRO A 185 -3.35 16.79 -1.23
N ALA A 186 -2.68 15.95 -2.00
CA ALA A 186 -1.40 15.33 -1.63
C ALA A 186 -0.25 15.99 -2.38
N GLN A 187 0.95 16.00 -1.79
CA GLN A 187 2.17 16.45 -2.44
C GLN A 187 2.56 15.54 -3.62
N PHE A 188 2.22 14.26 -3.51
CA PHE A 188 2.43 13.30 -4.58
C PHE A 188 1.21 12.40 -4.76
N TYR A 189 0.85 12.17 -6.00
CA TYR A 189 -0.21 11.26 -6.40
C TYR A 189 0.24 10.38 -7.57
N ALA A 190 -0.06 9.09 -7.49
CA ALA A 190 0.08 8.18 -8.62
C ALA A 190 -1.09 7.19 -8.64
N GLY A 191 -1.69 6.99 -9.80
CA GLY A 191 -2.76 6.03 -10.00
C GLY A 191 -2.40 5.00 -11.08
N PHE A 192 -3.03 3.82 -11.01
CA PHE A 192 -2.90 2.78 -12.02
C PHE A 192 -4.15 1.91 -12.10
N GLY A 193 -4.39 1.35 -13.30
CA GLY A 193 -5.50 0.44 -13.54
C GLY A 193 -6.79 1.17 -13.92
N VAL A 194 -7.01 1.33 -15.21
CA VAL A 194 -8.23 1.90 -15.81
C VAL A 194 -9.18 0.80 -16.23
N LEU A 195 -8.62 -0.23 -16.87
CA LEU A 195 -9.34 -1.37 -17.44
C LEU A 195 -9.27 -2.60 -16.54
N SER A 196 -8.18 -2.78 -15.81
CA SER A 196 -8.01 -3.95 -14.97
C SER A 196 -9.05 -3.95 -13.84
N SER A 197 -9.90 -4.97 -13.84
CA SER A 197 -10.77 -5.28 -12.72
C SER A 197 -10.16 -6.43 -11.93
N PHE A 198 -10.04 -6.25 -10.63
CA PHE A 198 -9.28 -7.10 -9.72
C PHE A 198 -9.70 -8.57 -9.63
N SER A 199 -10.83 -8.96 -10.19
CA SER A 199 -11.40 -10.27 -9.84
C SER A 199 -11.73 -11.19 -11.01
N ALA A 200 -11.87 -10.69 -12.21
CA ALA A 200 -12.35 -11.52 -13.33
C ALA A 200 -11.26 -12.47 -13.87
N ALA A 201 -10.02 -11.98 -13.96
CA ALA A 201 -8.93 -12.71 -14.62
C ALA A 201 -8.41 -13.92 -13.85
N THR A 202 -8.44 -13.89 -12.52
CA THR A 202 -7.90 -14.98 -11.69
C THR A 202 -8.76 -16.24 -11.71
N ARG A 203 -10.04 -16.14 -12.08
CA ARG A 203 -10.98 -17.27 -12.10
C ARG A 203 -10.92 -18.11 -13.39
N LEU A 204 -10.30 -17.58 -14.44
CA LEU A 204 -10.25 -18.20 -15.77
C LEU A 204 -8.93 -18.95 -16.05
N GLY A 205 -8.14 -19.28 -15.04
CA GLY A 205 -6.90 -20.05 -15.16
C GLY A 205 -5.89 -19.41 -16.13
N ALA A 206 -5.40 -20.16 -17.11
CA ALA A 206 -4.40 -19.69 -18.07
C ALA A 206 -4.93 -18.57 -18.97
N LEU A 207 -6.19 -18.69 -19.44
CA LEU A 207 -6.84 -17.66 -20.24
C LEU A 207 -6.98 -16.35 -19.45
N GLY A 208 -7.36 -16.43 -18.17
CA GLY A 208 -7.44 -15.27 -17.29
C GLY A 208 -6.12 -14.57 -17.11
N ARG A 209 -5.02 -15.30 -17.04
CA ARG A 209 -3.67 -14.70 -16.98
C ARG A 209 -3.31 -13.93 -18.26
N GLY A 210 -3.66 -14.49 -19.42
CA GLY A 210 -3.46 -13.81 -20.72
C GLY A 210 -4.24 -12.50 -20.79
N VAL A 211 -5.52 -12.53 -20.40
CA VAL A 211 -6.37 -11.32 -20.34
C VAL A 211 -5.81 -10.31 -19.35
N ASP A 212 -5.39 -10.72 -18.16
CA ASP A 212 -4.77 -9.84 -17.16
C ASP A 212 -3.50 -9.16 -17.71
N HIS A 213 -2.66 -9.90 -18.43
CA HIS A 213 -1.48 -9.33 -19.07
C HIS A 213 -1.82 -8.29 -20.14
N ALA A 214 -2.81 -8.56 -20.97
CA ALA A 214 -3.26 -7.64 -22.03
C ALA A 214 -3.86 -6.36 -21.43
N LEU A 215 -4.74 -6.49 -20.43
CA LEU A 215 -5.33 -5.36 -19.71
C LEU A 215 -4.26 -4.54 -18.99
N TYR A 216 -3.29 -5.20 -18.36
CA TYR A 216 -2.18 -4.50 -17.71
C TYR A 216 -1.32 -3.72 -18.73
N ALA A 217 -1.06 -4.28 -19.92
CA ALA A 217 -0.34 -3.58 -20.97
C ALA A 217 -1.11 -2.34 -21.47
N ALA A 218 -2.41 -2.46 -21.68
CA ALA A 218 -3.28 -1.35 -22.03
C ALA A 218 -3.31 -0.26 -20.94
N ASP A 219 -3.40 -0.68 -19.66
CA ASP A 219 -3.40 0.24 -18.52
C ASP A 219 -2.09 1.04 -18.41
N ARG A 220 -0.96 0.52 -18.89
CA ARG A 220 0.29 1.30 -18.94
C ARG A 220 0.18 2.53 -19.81
N LEU A 221 -0.62 2.47 -20.88
CA LEU A 221 -0.83 3.58 -21.80
C LEU A 221 -1.96 4.50 -21.33
N LEU A 222 -3.02 3.93 -20.75
CA LEU A 222 -4.23 4.67 -20.41
C LEU A 222 -4.17 5.34 -19.03
N SER A 223 -3.48 4.75 -18.05
CA SER A 223 -3.44 5.29 -16.69
C SER A 223 -2.93 6.74 -16.62
N PRO A 224 -1.92 7.20 -17.38
CA PRO A 224 -1.50 8.60 -17.32
C PRO A 224 -2.59 9.59 -17.76
N LEU A 225 -3.53 9.15 -18.60
CA LEU A 225 -4.61 9.97 -19.17
C LEU A 225 -5.90 9.88 -18.34
N ALA A 226 -5.98 8.94 -17.41
CA ALA A 226 -7.21 8.64 -16.71
C ALA A 226 -7.40 9.48 -15.45
N ARG A 227 -8.67 9.80 -15.15
CA ARG A 227 -9.07 10.43 -13.88
C ARG A 227 -9.46 9.42 -12.79
N ARG A 228 -9.71 8.17 -13.17
CA ARG A 228 -10.14 7.09 -12.27
C ARG A 228 -9.21 5.90 -12.40
N HIS A 229 -8.73 5.41 -11.27
CA HIS A 229 -7.78 4.31 -11.19
C HIS A 229 -8.29 3.24 -10.22
N ALA A 230 -8.03 1.97 -10.54
CA ALA A 230 -8.36 0.85 -9.66
C ALA A 230 -7.53 0.84 -8.39
N VAL A 231 -6.29 1.32 -8.47
CA VAL A 231 -5.39 1.53 -7.33
C VAL A 231 -4.74 2.91 -7.44
N HIS A 232 -4.54 3.54 -6.31
CA HIS A 232 -3.84 4.82 -6.26
C HIS A 232 -3.00 4.93 -4.99
N LEU A 233 -2.01 5.81 -5.07
CA LEU A 233 -1.16 6.19 -3.97
C LEU A 233 -1.24 7.71 -3.80
N HIS A 234 -1.47 8.14 -2.59
CA HIS A 234 -1.34 9.51 -2.13
C HIS A 234 -0.21 9.59 -1.12
N ALA A 235 0.61 10.63 -1.20
CA ALA A 235 1.62 10.91 -0.20
C ALA A 235 1.55 12.36 0.26
N TRP A 236 1.50 12.53 1.58
CA TRP A 236 1.47 13.83 2.26
C TRP A 236 2.73 13.98 3.09
N ARG A 237 3.23 15.20 3.18
CA ARG A 237 4.38 15.52 4.01
C ARG A 237 3.92 16.23 5.28
N GLY A 238 4.45 15.81 6.42
CA GLY A 238 4.26 16.49 7.68
C GLY A 238 4.76 17.94 7.62
N GLY A 239 4.07 18.87 8.28
CA GLY A 239 4.50 20.24 8.35
C GLY A 239 5.92 20.35 8.92
N ALA A 240 6.71 21.32 8.46
CA ALA A 240 7.85 21.76 9.21
C ALA A 240 7.28 22.44 10.47
N GLY A 241 7.58 21.85 11.65
CA GLY A 241 7.21 22.46 12.93
C GLY A 241 7.82 23.84 13.10
#